data_5abed59441a4bcec32eb04725cda9271
#
_entry.id   5abed59441a4bcec32eb04725cda9271
#
_cell.length_a   1.000
_cell.length_b   1.000
_cell.length_c   1.000
_cell.angle_alpha   90.00
_cell.angle_beta   90.00
_cell.angle_gamma   90.00
#
_symmetry.space_group_name_H-M   'P 1'
#
loop_
_entity.id
_entity.type
_entity.pdbx_description
1 polymer ?
#
loop_
_entity_poly.entity_id
_entity_poly.type
_entity_poly.pdbx_seq_one_letter_code
_entity_poly.pdbx_strand_id
1 'polypeptide(L)'
;MDDYVSVCWVEQKIKDGFIPGEMTDTHFNLLVALTTIYSEKVILALRLYLVDGYPRKDACERYNVSPGYFSVCLNRLDRTYRTARVLADYYFQV
;
A
#
# COMPACT_ATOMS: atom_id res chain seq x y z
N MET A 1 7.93 22.62 12.85
CA MET A 1 7.95 22.12 11.47
C MET A 1 6.52 21.94 11.01
N ASP A 2 6.17 22.46 9.87
CA ASP A 2 4.79 22.35 9.43
C ASP A 2 4.53 21.00 8.76
N ASP A 3 3.24 20.66 8.66
CA ASP A 3 2.82 19.38 8.15
C ASP A 3 3.12 19.19 6.67
N TYR A 4 3.14 20.28 5.92
CA TYR A 4 3.42 20.25 4.50
C TYR A 4 4.83 19.76 4.23
N VAL A 5 5.80 20.27 4.95
CA VAL A 5 7.20 19.86 4.80
C VAL A 5 7.35 18.39 5.15
N SER A 6 6.66 17.94 6.20
CA SER A 6 6.71 16.55 6.64
C SER A 6 6.17 15.60 5.57
N VAL A 7 5.09 15.96 4.89
CA VAL A 7 4.53 15.13 3.82
C VAL A 7 5.50 15.03 2.65
N CYS A 8 6.09 16.13 2.23
CA CYS A 8 7.08 16.12 1.15
C CYS A 8 8.29 15.26 1.51
N TRP A 9 8.72 15.32 2.77
CA TRP A 9 9.84 14.54 3.24
C TRP A 9 9.54 13.04 3.19
N VAL A 10 8.33 12.63 3.58
CA VAL A 10 7.92 11.23 3.50
C VAL A 10 8.01 10.72 2.07
N GLU A 11 7.49 11.46 1.12
CA GLU A 11 7.49 11.06 -0.28
C GLU A 11 8.89 10.97 -0.87
N GLN A 12 9.81 11.78 -0.40
CA GLN A 12 11.19 11.76 -0.86
C GLN A 12 12.01 10.64 -0.23
N LYS A 13 11.72 10.31 1.03
CA LYS A 13 12.50 9.34 1.78
C LYS A 13 12.26 7.91 1.31
N ILE A 14 11.05 7.59 0.90
CA ILE A 14 10.70 6.25 0.42
C ILE A 14 10.35 6.35 -1.05
N LYS A 15 11.34 6.11 -1.91
CA LYS A 15 11.16 6.24 -3.36
C LYS A 15 10.70 4.96 -4.02
N ASP A 16 11.06 3.83 -3.44
CA ASP A 16 10.73 2.55 -4.03
C ASP A 16 9.28 2.20 -3.73
N GLY A 17 8.53 1.93 -4.78
CA GLY A 17 7.17 1.45 -4.63
C GLY A 17 7.15 0.01 -4.16
N PHE A 18 5.96 -0.58 -4.15
CA PHE A 18 5.82 -1.98 -3.79
C PHE A 18 6.44 -2.89 -4.84
N ILE A 19 7.06 -3.97 -4.36
CA ILE A 19 7.57 -5.04 -5.21
C ILE A 19 6.58 -6.19 -5.12
N PRO A 20 6.00 -6.64 -6.25
CA PRO A 20 5.01 -7.73 -6.21
C PRO A 20 5.57 -8.97 -5.52
N GLY A 21 4.78 -9.57 -4.65
CA GLY A 21 5.14 -10.81 -3.96
C GLY A 21 6.06 -10.65 -2.77
N GLU A 22 6.47 -9.43 -2.43
CA GLU A 22 7.41 -9.20 -1.33
C GLU A 22 6.73 -8.95 0.01
N MET A 23 5.45 -8.65 0.00
CA MET A 23 4.73 -8.32 1.23
C MET A 23 4.18 -9.57 1.90
N THR A 24 4.31 -9.64 3.23
CA THR A 24 3.71 -10.73 4.00
C THR A 24 2.22 -10.49 4.19
N ASP A 25 1.47 -11.54 4.48
CA ASP A 25 0.05 -11.45 4.79
C ASP A 25 -0.22 -10.50 5.96
N THR A 26 0.55 -10.64 7.02
CA THR A 26 0.38 -9.82 8.22
C THR A 26 0.60 -8.34 7.91
N HIS A 27 1.67 -8.03 7.19
CA HIS A 27 1.97 -6.65 6.81
C HIS A 27 0.85 -6.08 5.94
N PHE A 28 0.39 -6.85 4.96
CA PHE A 28 -0.70 -6.44 4.08
C PHE A 28 -1.98 -6.14 4.87
N ASN A 29 -2.37 -7.05 5.75
CA ASN A 29 -3.59 -6.88 6.54
C ASN A 29 -3.53 -5.65 7.43
N LEU A 30 -2.38 -5.38 8.05
CA LEU A 30 -2.19 -4.20 8.89
C LEU A 30 -2.28 -2.91 8.09
N LEU A 31 -1.68 -2.90 6.89
CA LEU A 31 -1.74 -1.72 6.02
C LEU A 31 -3.18 -1.44 5.56
N VAL A 32 -3.89 -2.48 5.14
CA VAL A 32 -5.29 -2.34 4.72
C VAL A 32 -6.13 -1.78 5.87
N ALA A 33 -5.88 -2.24 7.09
CA ALA A 33 -6.60 -1.77 8.28
C ALA A 33 -6.41 -0.28 8.52
N LEU A 34 -5.29 0.29 8.08
CA LEU A 34 -5.02 1.72 8.22
C LEU A 34 -5.66 2.57 7.12
N THR A 35 -6.22 1.94 6.11
CA THR A 35 -6.84 2.65 4.98
C THR A 35 -8.35 2.64 5.08
N THR A 36 -8.99 3.35 4.15
CA THR A 36 -10.44 3.32 3.99
C THR A 36 -10.86 2.44 2.81
N ILE A 37 -10.03 1.46 2.47
CA ILE A 37 -10.35 0.51 1.40
C ILE A 37 -11.16 -0.63 2.01
N TYR A 38 -12.46 -0.66 1.64
CA TYR A 38 -13.38 -1.66 2.21
C TYR A 38 -13.90 -2.66 1.17
N SER A 39 -13.65 -2.42 -0.10
CA SER A 39 -14.12 -3.33 -1.14
C SER A 39 -13.35 -4.66 -1.07
N GLU A 40 -14.07 -5.73 -0.81
CA GLU A 40 -13.49 -7.06 -0.70
C GLU A 40 -12.77 -7.47 -1.99
N LYS A 41 -13.38 -7.19 -3.15
CA LYS A 41 -12.77 -7.50 -4.44
C LYS A 41 -11.42 -6.82 -4.61
N VAL A 42 -11.35 -5.55 -4.26
CA VAL A 42 -10.12 -4.78 -4.39
C VAL A 42 -9.07 -5.28 -3.41
N ILE A 43 -9.46 -5.58 -2.19
CA ILE A 43 -8.53 -6.12 -1.19
C ILE A 43 -7.94 -7.44 -1.68
N LEU A 44 -8.77 -8.32 -2.23
CA LEU A 44 -8.30 -9.60 -2.76
C LEU A 44 -7.38 -9.41 -3.97
N ALA A 45 -7.70 -8.47 -4.85
CA ALA A 45 -6.85 -8.18 -6.01
C ALA A 45 -5.49 -7.61 -5.57
N LEU A 46 -5.51 -6.67 -4.62
CA LEU A 46 -4.27 -6.10 -4.08
C LEU A 46 -3.42 -7.18 -3.40
N ARG A 47 -4.05 -8.07 -2.65
CA ARG A 47 -3.35 -9.16 -2.00
C ARG A 47 -2.70 -10.10 -3.01
N LEU A 48 -3.41 -10.44 -4.06
CA LEU A 48 -2.90 -11.32 -5.09
C LEU A 48 -1.63 -10.73 -5.74
N TYR A 49 -1.62 -9.43 -5.92
CA TYR A 49 -0.48 -8.72 -6.49
C TYR A 49 0.67 -8.55 -5.49
N LEU A 50 0.38 -8.05 -4.30
CA LEU A 50 1.42 -7.65 -3.34
C LEU A 50 1.99 -8.83 -2.55
N VAL A 51 1.15 -9.78 -2.18
CA VAL A 51 1.57 -10.94 -1.37
C VAL A 51 1.93 -12.12 -2.25
N ASP A 52 1.05 -12.48 -3.19
CA ASP A 52 1.22 -13.68 -4.00
C ASP A 52 2.06 -13.45 -5.26
N GLY A 53 2.31 -12.19 -5.63
CA GLY A 53 3.22 -11.86 -6.71
C GLY A 53 2.64 -11.97 -8.12
N TYR A 54 1.32 -12.04 -8.26
CA TYR A 54 0.69 -12.09 -9.57
C TYR A 54 0.78 -10.74 -10.28
N PRO A 55 0.86 -10.73 -11.63
CA PRO A 55 0.83 -9.48 -12.38
C PRO A 55 -0.46 -8.69 -12.11
N ARG A 56 -0.37 -7.36 -12.19
CA ARG A 56 -1.52 -6.48 -11.96
C ARG A 56 -2.71 -6.84 -12.84
N LYS A 57 -2.45 -7.14 -14.10
CA LYS A 57 -3.49 -7.49 -15.05
C LYS A 57 -4.25 -8.73 -14.57
N ASP A 58 -3.53 -9.76 -14.15
CA ASP A 58 -4.15 -11.01 -13.71
C ASP A 58 -4.96 -10.80 -12.43
N ALA A 59 -4.43 -10.01 -11.50
CA ALA A 59 -5.13 -9.70 -10.25
C ALA A 59 -6.45 -8.96 -10.52
N CYS A 60 -6.43 -7.99 -11.42
CA CYS A 60 -7.63 -7.23 -11.78
C CYS A 60 -8.67 -8.10 -12.48
N GLU A 61 -8.22 -8.93 -13.40
CA GLU A 61 -9.13 -9.82 -14.15
C GLU A 61 -9.78 -10.86 -13.22
N ARG A 62 -9.00 -11.44 -12.33
CA ARG A 62 -9.48 -12.50 -11.45
C ARG A 62 -10.62 -12.03 -10.54
N TYR A 63 -10.55 -10.81 -10.04
CA TYR A 63 -11.54 -10.28 -9.11
C TYR A 63 -12.45 -9.23 -9.76
N ASN A 64 -12.36 -9.07 -11.06
CA ASN A 64 -13.19 -8.13 -11.82
C ASN A 64 -13.08 -6.70 -11.27
N VAL A 65 -11.87 -6.25 -11.09
CA VAL A 65 -11.54 -4.89 -10.64
C VAL A 65 -11.02 -4.11 -11.84
N SER A 66 -11.50 -2.89 -12.04
CA SER A 66 -10.97 -2.07 -13.13
C SER A 66 -9.51 -1.67 -12.84
N PRO A 67 -8.66 -1.65 -13.88
CA PRO A 67 -7.25 -1.26 -13.68
C PRO A 67 -7.10 0.15 -13.10
N GLY A 68 -7.99 1.07 -13.48
CA GLY A 68 -7.95 2.43 -12.94
C GLY A 68 -8.22 2.48 -11.46
N TYR A 69 -9.26 1.79 -11.01
CA TYR A 69 -9.60 1.76 -9.61
C TYR A 69 -8.55 1.00 -8.79
N PHE A 70 -8.02 -0.08 -9.35
CA PHE A 70 -6.91 -0.80 -8.73
C PHE A 70 -5.73 0.13 -8.47
N SER A 71 -5.36 0.94 -9.48
CA SER A 71 -4.26 1.89 -9.35
C SER A 71 -4.51 2.94 -8.28
N VAL A 72 -5.74 3.45 -8.18
CA VAL A 72 -6.10 4.41 -7.13
C VAL A 72 -5.91 3.80 -5.74
N CYS A 73 -6.40 2.59 -5.56
CA CYS A 73 -6.28 1.90 -4.26
C CYS A 73 -4.85 1.52 -3.94
N LEU A 74 -4.08 1.09 -4.95
CA LEU A 74 -2.68 0.76 -4.77
C LEU A 74 -1.87 1.99 -4.34
N ASN A 75 -2.14 3.14 -4.96
CA ASN A 75 -1.48 4.39 -4.59
C ASN A 75 -1.83 4.81 -3.17
N ARG A 76 -3.09 4.61 -2.77
CA ARG A 76 -3.53 4.90 -1.40
C ARG A 76 -2.80 4.02 -0.40
N LEU A 77 -2.67 2.74 -0.71
CA LEU A 77 -1.96 1.81 0.15
C LEU A 77 -0.47 2.15 0.23
N ASP A 78 0.13 2.53 -0.89
CA ASP A 78 1.54 2.93 -0.95
C ASP A 78 1.79 4.16 -0.08
N ARG A 79 0.92 5.15 -0.14
CA ARG A 79 1.03 6.35 0.69
C ARG A 79 0.93 5.99 2.17
N THR A 80 0.01 5.13 2.52
CA THR A 80 -0.15 4.66 3.90
C THR A 80 1.10 3.95 4.38
N TYR A 81 1.67 3.10 3.54
CA TYR A 81 2.91 2.39 3.86
C TYR A 81 4.07 3.36 4.12
N ARG A 82 4.24 4.35 3.25
CA ARG A 82 5.31 5.35 3.40
C ARG A 82 5.17 6.12 4.71
N THR A 83 3.96 6.56 5.00
CA THR A 83 3.68 7.29 6.24
C THR A 83 3.93 6.42 7.46
N ALA A 84 3.48 5.18 7.43
CA ALA A 84 3.65 4.24 8.54
C ALA A 84 5.13 3.96 8.80
N ARG A 85 5.94 3.86 7.76
CA ARG A 85 7.37 3.64 7.91
C ARG A 85 8.06 4.79 8.63
N VAL A 86 7.72 6.01 8.27
CA VAL A 86 8.27 7.18 8.94
C VAL A 86 7.78 7.26 10.37
N LEU A 87 6.50 7.00 10.57
CA LEU A 87 5.89 7.02 11.91
C LEU A 87 6.54 5.99 12.84
N ALA A 88 6.87 4.82 12.32
CA ALA A 88 7.49 3.76 13.11
C ALA A 88 8.81 4.21 13.74
N ASP A 89 9.56 5.07 13.07
CA ASP A 89 10.82 5.58 13.59
C ASP A 89 10.62 6.34 14.90
N TYR A 90 9.50 7.02 15.04
CA TYR A 90 9.18 7.75 16.28
C TYR A 90 8.91 6.80 17.44
N TYR A 91 8.40 5.62 17.17
CA TYR A 91 8.09 4.65 18.23
C TYR A 91 9.30 3.85 18.65
N PHE A 92 10.28 3.72 17.79
CA PHE A 92 11.48 2.92 18.08
C PHE A 92 12.70 3.75 18.46
N GLN A 93 12.57 5.06 18.58
CA GLN A 93 13.67 5.94 18.98
C GLN A 93 13.79 6.16 20.50
N VAL A 94 13.01 5.48 21.25
CA VAL A 94 12.96 5.69 22.70
C VAL A 94 14.10 4.98 23.39
#